data_07bed10381d79ee0d28301e848278a42
#
_entry.id   07bed10381d79ee0d28301e848278a42
#
_cell.length_a   1.000
_cell.length_b   1.000
_cell.length_c   1.000
_cell.angle_alpha   90.00
_cell.angle_beta   90.00
_cell.angle_gamma   90.00
#
_symmetry.space_group_name_H-M   'P 1'
#
loop_
_entity.id
_entity.type
_entity.pdbx_description
1 polymer ?
#
loop_
_entity_poly.entity_id
_entity_poly.type
_entity_poly.pdbx_seq_one_letter_code
_entity_poly.pdbx_strand_id
1 'polypeptide(L)'
;RIMQAGVDGSELLTYTQTLQDGNVVNEAISNRVITKSPIKKIIAVGAKQSAKSASSSNSSNVSSSGSKQSGKASYYDYIAGTCAHRTLPKGTIVTVTNTANGKSTTCRVADRGPFVAGRIIDLETRVFSAIASLSTGVINVVISY
;
A
#
# COMPACT_ATOMS: atom_id res chain seq x y z
N ARG A 1 -7.34 -16.65 19.18
CA ARG A 1 -8.13 -15.79 20.09
C ARG A 1 -8.16 -14.37 19.50
N ILE A 2 -9.35 -13.77 19.44
CA ILE A 2 -9.48 -12.35 19.06
C ILE A 2 -8.98 -11.52 20.24
N MET A 3 -7.95 -10.71 20.00
CA MET A 3 -7.37 -9.81 21.01
C MET A 3 -8.06 -8.44 20.97
N GLN A 4 -8.48 -8.02 19.78
CA GLN A 4 -9.20 -6.77 19.56
C GLN A 4 -10.17 -6.95 18.39
N ALA A 5 -11.42 -6.58 18.58
CA ALA A 5 -12.39 -6.52 17.50
C ALA A 5 -12.07 -5.33 16.58
N GLY A 6 -12.13 -5.56 15.27
CA GLY A 6 -12.05 -4.47 14.30
C GLY A 6 -13.35 -3.67 14.30
N VAL A 7 -13.24 -2.37 14.03
CA VAL A 7 -14.37 -1.47 13.83
C VAL A 7 -14.17 -0.75 12.49
N ASP A 8 -15.21 -0.73 11.67
CA ASP A 8 -15.17 -0.03 10.40
C ASP A 8 -15.11 1.48 10.63
N GLY A 9 -14.31 2.14 9.81
CA GLY A 9 -14.24 3.59 9.76
C GLY A 9 -15.41 4.16 8.97
N SER A 10 -15.66 5.45 9.15
CA SER A 10 -16.64 6.22 8.39
C SER A 10 -15.98 7.47 7.83
N GLU A 11 -16.34 7.82 6.61
CA GLU A 11 -15.91 9.07 5.99
C GLU A 11 -17.11 9.82 5.41
N LEU A 12 -17.01 11.13 5.42
CA LEU A 12 -17.94 12.04 4.78
C LEU A 12 -17.32 12.51 3.46
N LEU A 13 -17.99 12.24 2.36
CA LEU A 13 -17.63 12.71 1.04
C LEU A 13 -18.56 13.84 0.63
N THR A 14 -18.01 14.97 0.23
CA THR A 14 -18.76 16.09 -0.35
C THR A 14 -18.48 16.10 -1.84
N TYR A 15 -19.55 16.08 -2.62
CA TYR A 15 -19.49 16.12 -4.07
C TYR A 15 -19.88 17.52 -4.57
N THR A 16 -19.19 17.96 -5.60
CA THR A 16 -19.61 19.11 -6.41
C THR A 16 -20.11 18.56 -7.74
N GLN A 17 -21.37 18.87 -8.05
CA GLN A 17 -22.00 18.51 -9.31
C GLN A 17 -22.17 19.75 -10.18
N THR A 18 -21.80 19.65 -11.45
CA THR A 18 -22.09 20.66 -12.46
C THR A 18 -23.31 20.21 -13.24
N LEU A 19 -24.36 21.06 -13.24
CA LEU A 19 -25.59 20.81 -14.00
C LEU A 19 -25.60 21.70 -15.25
N GLN A 20 -25.98 21.10 -16.34
CA GLN A 20 -26.33 21.81 -17.58
C GLN A 20 -27.72 21.35 -18.03
N ASP A 21 -28.62 22.28 -18.21
CA ASP A 21 -30.03 22.03 -18.63
C ASP A 21 -30.76 21.03 -17.71
N GLY A 22 -30.44 21.09 -16.39
CA GLY A 22 -31.01 20.19 -15.38
C GLY A 22 -30.43 18.79 -15.31
N ASN A 23 -29.45 18.47 -16.14
CA ASN A 23 -28.73 17.20 -16.13
C ASN A 23 -27.33 17.36 -15.51
N VAL A 24 -26.91 16.39 -14.71
CA VAL A 24 -25.54 16.33 -14.15
C VAL A 24 -24.58 15.98 -15.28
N VAL A 25 -23.71 16.92 -15.65
CA VAL A 25 -22.69 16.74 -16.70
C VAL A 25 -21.30 16.44 -16.14
N ASN A 26 -21.07 16.76 -14.86
CA ASN A 26 -19.83 16.44 -14.18
C ASN A 26 -20.08 16.28 -12.68
N GLU A 27 -19.37 15.34 -12.06
CA GLU A 27 -19.38 15.11 -10.61
C GLU A 27 -17.95 14.94 -10.14
N ALA A 28 -17.54 15.67 -9.12
CA ALA A 28 -16.22 15.59 -8.53
C ALA A 28 -16.30 15.61 -7.00
N ILE A 29 -15.45 14.84 -6.35
CA ILE A 29 -15.31 14.89 -4.90
C ILE A 29 -14.55 16.18 -4.55
N SER A 30 -15.24 17.11 -3.88
CA SER A 30 -14.68 18.39 -3.46
C SER A 30 -14.05 18.37 -2.07
N ASN A 31 -14.52 17.47 -1.22
CA ASN A 31 -13.97 17.33 0.14
C ASN A 31 -14.15 15.90 0.65
N ARG A 32 -13.20 15.45 1.49
CA ARG A 32 -13.19 14.14 2.11
C ARG A 32 -12.76 14.28 3.57
N VAL A 33 -13.64 13.95 4.49
CA VAL A 33 -13.36 14.02 5.93
C VAL A 33 -13.56 12.64 6.54
N ILE A 34 -12.52 12.11 7.17
CA ILE A 34 -12.62 10.87 7.95
C ILE A 34 -13.29 11.22 9.26
N THR A 35 -14.53 10.79 9.45
CA THR A 35 -15.34 11.05 10.67
C THR A 35 -15.07 10.01 11.75
N LYS A 36 -14.63 8.81 11.36
CA LYS A 36 -14.26 7.74 12.28
C LYS A 36 -13.13 6.92 11.68
N SER A 37 -12.00 6.83 12.38
CA SER A 37 -10.89 6.00 11.95
C SER A 37 -11.21 4.51 12.17
N PRO A 38 -10.89 3.62 11.22
CA PRO A 38 -11.07 2.20 11.39
C PRO A 38 -10.12 1.64 12.46
N ILE A 39 -10.62 0.72 13.27
CA ILE A 39 -9.83 -0.01 14.26
C ILE A 39 -9.54 -1.40 13.70
N LYS A 40 -8.26 -1.77 13.64
CA LYS A 40 -7.84 -3.07 13.12
C LYS A 40 -8.25 -4.20 14.07
N LYS A 41 -8.79 -5.28 13.51
CA LYS A 41 -8.98 -6.54 14.24
C LYS A 41 -7.62 -7.20 14.48
N ILE A 42 -7.31 -7.51 15.73
CA ILE A 42 -6.08 -8.23 16.11
C ILE A 42 -6.45 -9.64 16.54
N ILE A 43 -5.91 -10.62 15.84
CA ILE A 43 -6.10 -12.04 16.13
C ILE A 43 -4.75 -12.62 16.57
N ALA A 44 -4.66 -13.14 17.80
CA ALA A 44 -3.52 -13.94 18.20
C ALA A 44 -3.68 -15.35 17.59
N VAL A 45 -2.82 -15.68 16.64
CA VAL A 45 -2.66 -17.03 16.11
C VAL A 45 -1.62 -17.71 16.95
N GLY A 46 -1.97 -18.78 17.68
CA GLY A 46 -1.03 -19.58 18.42
C GLY A 46 -0.07 -20.28 17.46
N ALA A 47 1.18 -19.83 17.39
CA ALA A 47 2.24 -20.60 16.76
C ALA A 47 2.58 -21.78 17.66
N LYS A 48 2.43 -23.01 17.19
CA LYS A 48 2.95 -24.20 17.88
C LYS A 48 4.47 -24.10 17.87
N GLN A 49 5.02 -23.74 19.00
CA GLN A 49 6.46 -23.58 19.21
C GLN A 49 7.09 -24.98 19.17
N SER A 50 7.78 -25.29 18.08
CA SER A 50 8.80 -26.35 18.12
C SER A 50 10.01 -25.79 18.80
N ALA A 51 10.24 -26.24 20.04
CA ALA A 51 11.43 -25.92 20.80
C ALA A 51 12.66 -26.49 20.11
N LYS A 52 13.64 -25.63 19.79
CA LYS A 52 15.06 -25.97 19.98
C LYS A 52 15.92 -24.74 20.12
N SER A 53 16.36 -24.55 21.33
CA SER A 53 17.70 -24.20 21.84
C SER A 53 18.45 -23.01 21.21
N ALA A 54 18.54 -21.99 22.01
CA ALA A 54 19.72 -21.33 22.58
C ALA A 54 20.74 -20.67 21.66
N SER A 55 20.93 -19.42 21.98
CA SER A 55 22.20 -18.70 22.12
C SER A 55 22.54 -17.63 21.09
N SER A 56 22.51 -16.43 21.63
CA SER A 56 23.50 -15.37 21.50
C SER A 56 23.53 -14.52 20.23
N SER A 57 23.14 -13.31 20.47
CA SER A 57 23.73 -12.04 20.01
C SER A 57 23.91 -11.79 18.52
N ASN A 58 23.29 -10.72 18.17
CA ASN A 58 23.76 -9.71 17.25
C ASN A 58 23.18 -9.67 15.85
N SER A 59 22.67 -8.49 15.56
CA SER A 59 22.43 -7.93 14.23
C SER A 59 21.38 -8.62 13.35
N SER A 60 20.21 -8.05 13.47
CA SER A 60 19.20 -7.88 12.40
C SER A 60 19.73 -8.13 11.00
N ASN A 61 19.63 -9.38 10.58
CA ASN A 61 19.49 -9.71 9.19
C ASN A 61 18.28 -10.64 9.07
N VAL A 62 17.10 -10.05 8.97
CA VAL A 62 15.91 -10.78 8.57
C VAL A 62 16.09 -11.11 7.10
N SER A 63 16.75 -12.23 6.84
CA SER A 63 16.70 -12.87 5.53
C SER A 63 15.28 -13.44 5.35
N SER A 64 14.35 -12.59 5.03
CA SER A 64 13.11 -13.02 4.38
C SER A 64 13.53 -13.58 3.03
N SER A 65 13.39 -14.88 2.82
CA SER A 65 13.35 -15.49 1.49
C SER A 65 12.11 -14.98 0.74
N GLY A 66 11.98 -13.66 0.64
CA GLY A 66 10.91 -13.02 -0.08
C GLY A 66 11.21 -13.08 -1.58
N SER A 67 10.22 -13.39 -2.37
CA SER A 67 10.29 -13.22 -3.82
C SER A 67 10.62 -11.77 -4.16
N LYS A 68 11.47 -11.56 -5.16
CA LYS A 68 11.86 -10.23 -5.62
C LYS A 68 11.47 -10.04 -7.07
N GLN A 69 11.04 -8.84 -7.40
CA GLN A 69 10.73 -8.44 -8.77
C GLN A 69 11.26 -7.05 -9.04
N SER A 70 11.89 -6.85 -10.19
CA SER A 70 12.39 -5.54 -10.63
C SER A 70 11.54 -4.99 -11.76
N GLY A 71 11.34 -3.68 -11.76
CA GLY A 71 10.58 -3.00 -12.79
C GLY A 71 10.37 -1.53 -12.48
N LYS A 72 9.35 -0.93 -13.07
CA LYS A 72 9.01 0.47 -12.83
C LYS A 72 7.82 0.60 -11.90
N ALA A 73 7.84 1.63 -11.07
CA ALA A 73 6.72 2.09 -10.26
C ALA A 73 6.25 3.46 -10.73
N SER A 74 4.96 3.69 -10.70
CA SER A 74 4.33 5.00 -10.78
C SER A 74 3.46 5.25 -9.55
N TYR A 75 2.71 6.33 -9.53
CA TYR A 75 1.81 6.62 -8.42
C TYR A 75 0.42 7.01 -8.90
N TYR A 76 -0.54 6.93 -8.00
CA TYR A 76 -1.93 7.30 -8.21
C TYR A 76 -2.59 7.65 -6.88
N ASP A 77 -3.71 8.36 -6.94
CA ASP A 77 -4.48 8.67 -5.73
C ASP A 77 -5.38 7.51 -5.36
N TYR A 78 -5.14 6.97 -4.16
CA TYR A 78 -5.92 5.88 -3.60
C TYR A 78 -5.84 5.88 -2.06
N ILE A 79 -6.27 4.78 -1.45
CA ILE A 79 -6.23 4.61 0.01
C ILE A 79 -4.78 4.71 0.50
N ALA A 80 -4.53 5.57 1.50
CA ALA A 80 -3.21 5.80 2.07
C ALA A 80 -2.50 4.50 2.50
N GLY A 81 -1.22 4.38 2.15
CA GLY A 81 -0.39 3.23 2.49
C GLY A 81 -0.62 2.00 1.64
N THR A 82 -1.32 2.14 0.50
CA THR A 82 -1.62 1.01 -0.40
C THR A 82 -0.90 1.10 -1.73
N CYS A 83 -0.98 0.03 -2.49
CA CYS A 83 -0.47 -0.07 -3.85
C CYS A 83 -1.31 -1.03 -4.70
N ALA A 84 -1.15 -0.92 -6.01
CA ALA A 84 -1.73 -1.83 -6.99
C ALA A 84 -0.66 -2.76 -7.54
N HIS A 85 -0.97 -4.05 -7.61
CA HIS A 85 -0.13 -5.07 -8.24
C HIS A 85 -1.00 -6.05 -9.04
N ARG A 86 -0.45 -6.54 -10.18
CA ARG A 86 -1.24 -7.35 -11.12
C ARG A 86 -1.70 -8.67 -10.53
N THR A 87 -0.82 -9.38 -9.86
CA THR A 87 -1.01 -10.79 -9.48
C THR A 87 -0.93 -11.06 -7.99
N LEU A 88 -0.18 -10.25 -7.22
CA LEU A 88 -0.07 -10.46 -5.77
C LEU A 88 -1.43 -10.40 -5.09
N PRO A 89 -1.71 -11.29 -4.13
CA PRO A 89 -2.95 -11.26 -3.38
C PRO A 89 -3.20 -9.91 -2.73
N LYS A 90 -4.45 -9.46 -2.71
CA LYS A 90 -4.82 -8.27 -1.92
C LYS A 90 -4.53 -8.55 -0.44
N GLY A 91 -3.95 -7.56 0.23
CA GLY A 91 -3.48 -7.69 1.61
C GLY A 91 -1.98 -7.98 1.76
N THR A 92 -1.29 -8.43 0.71
CA THR A 92 0.16 -8.64 0.72
C THR A 92 0.89 -7.36 1.06
N ILE A 93 1.85 -7.44 1.98
CA ILE A 93 2.77 -6.33 2.27
C ILE A 93 3.96 -6.45 1.34
N VAL A 94 4.23 -5.35 0.65
CA VAL A 94 5.32 -5.25 -0.32
C VAL A 94 6.30 -4.18 0.14
N THR A 95 7.57 -4.52 0.21
CA THR A 95 8.65 -3.54 0.38
C THR A 95 9.10 -3.08 -0.99
N VAL A 96 9.11 -1.78 -1.21
CA VAL A 96 9.47 -1.14 -2.48
C VAL A 96 10.73 -0.33 -2.28
N THR A 97 11.78 -0.64 -3.01
CA THR A 97 13.07 0.06 -2.97
C THR A 97 13.31 0.78 -4.28
N ASN A 98 13.51 2.08 -4.23
CA ASN A 98 13.93 2.89 -5.36
C ASN A 98 15.41 2.62 -5.66
N THR A 99 15.72 2.09 -6.83
CA THR A 99 17.09 1.68 -7.21
C THR A 99 18.03 2.86 -7.43
N ALA A 100 17.52 4.06 -7.68
CA ALA A 100 18.35 5.24 -7.94
C ALA A 100 18.94 5.87 -6.66
N ASN A 101 18.22 5.75 -5.53
CA ASN A 101 18.65 6.40 -4.28
C ASN A 101 18.67 5.47 -3.06
N GLY A 102 18.30 4.18 -3.23
CA GLY A 102 18.27 3.17 -2.18
C GLY A 102 17.17 3.35 -1.12
N LYS A 103 16.32 4.37 -1.23
CA LYS A 103 15.20 4.57 -0.29
C LYS A 103 14.15 3.48 -0.45
N SER A 104 13.65 3.00 0.68
CA SER A 104 12.63 1.96 0.73
C SER A 104 11.41 2.42 1.51
N THR A 105 10.26 1.88 1.14
CA THR A 105 8.99 2.05 1.83
C THR A 105 8.19 0.76 1.74
N THR A 106 7.11 0.65 2.48
CA THR A 106 6.20 -0.48 2.41
C THR A 106 4.80 -0.04 2.00
N CYS A 107 4.10 -0.90 1.27
CA CYS A 107 2.70 -0.72 0.97
C CYS A 107 1.93 -2.04 1.06
N ARG A 108 0.64 -1.95 1.19
CA ARG A 108 -0.25 -3.10 1.15
C ARG A 108 -0.99 -3.15 -0.19
N VAL A 109 -0.92 -4.28 -0.88
CA VAL A 109 -1.68 -4.49 -2.11
C VAL A 109 -3.17 -4.38 -1.82
N ALA A 110 -3.83 -3.39 -2.40
CA ALA A 110 -5.27 -3.17 -2.25
C ALA A 110 -6.00 -3.14 -3.61
N ASP A 111 -5.26 -2.95 -4.69
CA ASP A 111 -5.82 -2.79 -6.02
C ASP A 111 -5.11 -3.62 -7.08
N ARG A 112 -5.66 -3.65 -8.31
CA ARG A 112 -5.11 -4.33 -9.47
C ARG A 112 -4.54 -3.32 -10.46
N GLY A 113 -3.37 -3.63 -10.98
CA GLY A 113 -2.58 -2.80 -11.90
C GLY A 113 -1.10 -2.87 -11.52
N PRO A 114 -0.25 -2.09 -12.17
CA PRO A 114 -0.48 -1.33 -13.40
C PRO A 114 -0.65 -2.22 -14.62
N PHE A 115 -1.44 -1.78 -15.60
CA PHE A 115 -1.61 -2.50 -16.87
C PHE A 115 -0.73 -1.94 -18.00
N VAL A 116 0.21 -1.07 -17.65
CA VAL A 116 1.20 -0.49 -18.59
C VAL A 116 2.45 -1.36 -18.64
N ALA A 117 2.94 -1.61 -19.83
CA ALA A 117 4.14 -2.43 -20.03
C ALA A 117 5.36 -1.85 -19.27
N GLY A 118 6.13 -2.72 -18.63
CA GLY A 118 7.32 -2.36 -17.85
C GLY A 118 7.04 -1.81 -16.46
N ARG A 119 5.81 -1.43 -16.12
CA ARG A 119 5.40 -1.10 -14.74
C ARG A 119 4.94 -2.34 -14.01
N ILE A 120 5.42 -2.51 -12.79
CA ILE A 120 5.10 -3.68 -11.94
C ILE A 120 4.23 -3.32 -10.75
N ILE A 121 4.27 -2.08 -10.30
CA ILE A 121 3.52 -1.61 -9.14
C ILE A 121 3.13 -0.14 -9.31
N ASP A 122 1.93 0.23 -8.87
CA ASP A 122 1.51 1.61 -8.71
C ASP A 122 1.33 1.89 -7.22
N LEU A 123 1.98 2.94 -6.73
CA LEU A 123 2.02 3.30 -5.33
C LEU A 123 1.01 4.41 -5.04
N GLU A 124 0.37 4.38 -3.91
CA GLU A 124 -0.39 5.54 -3.46
C GLU A 124 0.58 6.73 -3.29
N THR A 125 0.10 7.94 -3.55
CA THR A 125 0.89 9.18 -3.64
C THR A 125 1.85 9.39 -2.47
N ARG A 126 1.44 9.12 -1.23
CA ARG A 126 2.29 9.27 -0.03
C ARG A 126 3.37 8.19 0.04
N VAL A 127 3.04 6.97 -0.37
CA VAL A 127 4.00 5.86 -0.43
C VAL A 127 5.08 6.18 -1.45
N PHE A 128 4.71 6.69 -2.62
CA PHE A 128 5.66 7.11 -3.65
C PHE A 128 6.54 8.26 -3.18
N SER A 129 5.96 9.28 -2.54
CA SER A 129 6.68 10.47 -2.08
C SER A 129 7.72 10.18 -0.98
N ALA A 130 7.59 9.05 -0.28
CA ALA A 130 8.58 8.61 0.69
C ALA A 130 9.91 8.18 0.04
N ILE A 131 9.89 7.75 -1.22
CA ILE A 131 11.05 7.20 -1.94
C ILE A 131 11.46 8.00 -3.18
N ALA A 132 10.62 8.92 -3.67
CA ALA A 132 10.90 9.76 -4.83
C ALA A 132 10.06 11.03 -4.81
N SER A 133 10.48 12.04 -5.57
CA SER A 133 9.65 13.21 -5.84
C SER A 133 8.50 12.84 -6.78
N LEU A 134 7.30 13.37 -6.53
CA LEU A 134 6.13 13.18 -7.41
C LEU A 134 6.38 13.72 -8.83
N SER A 135 7.23 14.75 -8.96
CA SER A 135 7.63 15.30 -10.27
C SER A 135 8.36 14.31 -11.16
N THR A 136 8.93 13.24 -10.59
CA THR A 136 9.62 12.17 -11.35
C THR A 136 8.62 11.28 -12.10
N GLY A 137 7.41 11.14 -11.58
CA GLY A 137 6.31 10.38 -12.19
C GLY A 137 6.51 8.86 -12.20
N VAL A 138 7.62 8.37 -12.75
CA VAL A 138 7.96 6.94 -12.87
C VAL A 138 9.40 6.71 -12.43
N ILE A 139 9.62 5.70 -11.59
CA ILE A 139 10.93 5.33 -11.05
C ILE A 139 11.22 3.84 -11.25
N ASN A 140 12.51 3.48 -11.26
CA ASN A 140 12.92 2.08 -11.23
C ASN A 140 12.94 1.56 -9.79
N VAL A 141 12.35 0.42 -9.56
CA VAL A 141 12.23 -0.19 -8.22
C VAL A 141 12.55 -1.67 -8.24
N VAL A 142 12.92 -2.15 -7.07
CA VAL A 142 12.87 -3.57 -6.71
C VAL A 142 11.82 -3.72 -5.63
N ILE A 143 10.90 -4.64 -5.82
CA ILE A 143 9.91 -5.02 -4.80
C ILE A 143 10.28 -6.37 -4.20
N SER A 144 9.99 -6.53 -2.90
CA SER A 144 10.10 -7.82 -2.19
C SER A 144 8.84 -8.10 -1.37
N TYR A 145 8.38 -9.35 -1.33
CA TYR A 145 7.12 -9.79 -0.74
C TYR A 145 7.16 -11.27 -0.37
#